data_67369f618ce74754455ccc2fd84233a1
#
_entry.id   67369f618ce74754455ccc2fd84233a1
#
_cell.length_a   1.000
_cell.length_b   1.000
_cell.length_c   1.000
_cell.angle_alpha   90.00
_cell.angle_beta   90.00
_cell.angle_gamma   90.00
#
_symmetry.space_group_name_H-M   'P 1'
#
loop_
_entity.id
_entity.type
_entity.pdbx_description
1 polymer ?
#
loop_
_entity_poly.entity_id
_entity_poly.type
_entity_poly.pdbx_seq_one_letter_code
_entity_poly.pdbx_strand_id
1 'polypeptide(L)'
;INKGTFWSPKGNLLAFYRMDESMVTQYPLVDITARVGEVNNVRYPMAGMTSHQVKVGIYNPATGKSIYLDAGDPTDRYFTNISWAPDEKSLYLIEVNRDQNHAKLCQYNAETGKLTKVLYEETHPKYVEPQNPIIFLPWDTSKFIYQSQRDGYNHLYLFDTKASIYGDLQEGTGGAQYRESVKVKQLTKGNWLVKNILGFNAKRKEVIFTAIEGLRSGHFAVNVNNGKMSRPFDSSKESEHNGVLNASGTFLIDRYSTKDQPRIINLVDTKNFKETVNLLTAKDPYEGYQ
;
A
#
# COMPACT_ATOMS: atom_id res chain seq x y z
N ILE A 1 -3.92 6.93 13.26
CA ILE A 1 -2.72 6.78 12.39
C ILE A 1 -1.90 5.64 12.96
N ASN A 2 -1.85 4.51 12.25
CA ASN A 2 -1.11 3.32 12.73
C ASN A 2 0.42 3.48 12.65
N LYS A 3 0.92 4.48 11.88
CA LYS A 3 2.34 4.77 11.69
C LYS A 3 2.53 6.23 11.33
N GLY A 4 3.27 6.97 12.16
CA GLY A 4 3.54 8.40 11.96
C GLY A 4 4.97 8.73 11.51
N THR A 5 5.87 7.73 11.49
CA THR A 5 7.28 7.90 11.19
C THR A 5 7.79 6.84 10.22
N PHE A 6 8.73 7.21 9.33
CA PHE A 6 9.23 6.37 8.24
C PHE A 6 10.73 6.57 8.09
N TRP A 7 11.53 5.63 8.59
CA TRP A 7 12.97 5.64 8.40
C TRP A 7 13.33 5.42 6.94
N SER A 8 14.32 6.14 6.45
CA SER A 8 14.93 5.89 5.15
C SER A 8 15.68 4.54 5.14
N PRO A 9 15.88 3.91 3.98
CA PRO A 9 16.43 2.55 3.89
C PRO A 9 17.77 2.31 4.58
N LYS A 10 18.62 3.34 4.65
CA LYS A 10 19.93 3.28 5.31
C LYS A 10 19.93 3.88 6.72
N GLY A 11 18.78 4.40 7.17
CA GLY A 11 18.62 5.01 8.49
C GLY A 11 19.16 6.44 8.63
N ASN A 12 19.52 7.10 7.53
CA ASN A 12 20.10 8.44 7.57
C ASN A 12 19.07 9.55 7.77
N LEU A 13 17.81 9.31 7.39
CA LEU A 13 16.73 10.29 7.42
C LEU A 13 15.45 9.66 7.99
N LEU A 14 14.62 10.49 8.61
CA LEU A 14 13.32 10.10 9.15
C LEU A 14 12.23 11.01 8.59
N ALA A 15 11.32 10.47 7.79
CA ALA A 15 10.10 11.17 7.42
C ALA A 15 9.04 11.03 8.52
N PHE A 16 8.27 12.09 8.77
CA PHE A 16 7.27 12.13 9.82
C PHE A 16 6.09 13.03 9.46
N TYR A 17 4.93 12.73 10.03
CA TYR A 17 3.78 13.63 9.99
C TYR A 17 3.80 14.63 11.14
N ARG A 18 3.49 15.88 10.83
CA ARG A 18 3.14 16.91 11.81
C ARG A 18 1.69 17.31 11.57
N MET A 19 0.86 17.08 12.55
CA MET A 19 -0.57 17.39 12.50
C MET A 19 -0.89 18.59 13.36
N ASP A 20 -1.62 19.56 12.81
CA ASP A 20 -2.21 20.69 13.53
C ASP A 20 -3.72 20.48 13.62
N GLU A 21 -4.23 20.37 14.82
CA GLU A 21 -5.65 20.18 15.14
C GLU A 21 -6.26 21.41 15.81
N SER A 22 -5.53 22.53 15.88
CA SER A 22 -5.97 23.71 16.63
C SER A 22 -7.31 24.28 16.15
N MET A 23 -7.59 24.15 14.86
CA MET A 23 -8.83 24.58 14.21
C MET A 23 -9.97 23.55 14.27
N VAL A 24 -9.72 22.33 14.72
CA VAL A 24 -10.71 21.25 14.72
C VAL A 24 -11.66 21.42 15.89
N THR A 25 -12.96 21.26 15.63
CA THR A 25 -14.01 21.32 16.65
C THR A 25 -13.81 20.25 17.71
N GLN A 26 -14.08 20.62 18.97
CA GLN A 26 -14.11 19.66 20.07
C GLN A 26 -15.42 18.87 20.05
N TYR A 27 -15.29 17.56 20.12
CA TYR A 27 -16.41 16.64 20.22
C TYR A 27 -16.45 16.04 21.64
N PRO A 28 -17.59 16.09 22.35
CA PRO A 28 -17.71 15.56 23.70
C PRO A 28 -17.87 14.03 23.66
N LEU A 29 -16.97 13.32 24.31
CA LEU A 29 -17.10 11.91 24.63
C LEU A 29 -17.48 11.78 26.11
N VAL A 30 -18.57 11.09 26.38
CA VAL A 30 -18.98 10.82 27.77
C VAL A 30 -18.35 9.50 28.24
N ASP A 31 -17.55 9.58 29.29
CA ASP A 31 -17.04 8.40 29.98
C ASP A 31 -18.13 7.90 30.94
N ILE A 32 -18.78 6.82 30.58
CA ILE A 32 -19.81 6.16 31.37
C ILE A 32 -19.26 5.16 32.39
N THR A 33 -17.96 4.91 32.39
CA THR A 33 -17.32 4.01 33.38
C THR A 33 -17.03 4.72 34.70
N ALA A 34 -16.95 6.04 34.67
CA ALA A 34 -16.88 6.86 35.88
C ALA A 34 -18.18 6.78 36.67
N ARG A 35 -18.10 6.87 38.03
CA ARG A 35 -19.28 6.79 38.90
C ARG A 35 -20.32 7.89 38.61
N VAL A 36 -19.85 9.07 38.25
CA VAL A 36 -20.63 10.16 37.67
C VAL A 36 -20.05 10.41 36.29
N GLY A 37 -20.89 10.37 35.25
CA GLY A 37 -20.43 10.52 33.87
C GLY A 37 -19.57 11.78 33.70
N GLU A 38 -18.39 11.60 33.12
CA GLU A 38 -17.43 12.69 32.84
C GLU A 38 -17.39 12.99 31.34
N VAL A 39 -17.24 14.25 30.97
CA VAL A 39 -17.13 14.67 29.57
C VAL A 39 -15.66 14.86 29.21
N ASN A 40 -15.16 14.04 28.28
CA ASN A 40 -13.84 14.17 27.67
C ASN A 40 -13.98 14.77 26.26
N ASN A 41 -13.50 16.00 26.07
CA ASN A 41 -13.52 16.65 24.77
C ASN A 41 -12.31 16.19 23.93
N VAL A 42 -12.56 15.68 22.72
CA VAL A 42 -11.53 15.32 21.75
C VAL A 42 -11.65 16.17 20.49
N ARG A 43 -10.54 16.44 19.82
CA ARG A 43 -10.57 17.09 18.51
C ARG A 43 -11.07 16.10 17.47
N TYR A 44 -12.25 16.31 16.93
CA TYR A 44 -12.88 15.44 15.94
C TYR A 44 -13.69 16.24 14.90
N PRO A 45 -13.25 16.25 13.64
CA PRO A 45 -13.98 16.97 12.60
C PRO A 45 -15.23 16.14 12.21
N MET A 46 -16.40 16.67 12.48
CA MET A 46 -17.64 16.13 11.95
C MET A 46 -17.71 16.34 10.44
N ALA A 47 -18.60 15.60 9.76
CA ALA A 47 -18.81 15.76 8.32
C ALA A 47 -19.11 17.23 7.95
N GLY A 48 -18.42 17.76 6.95
CA GLY A 48 -18.54 19.14 6.50
C GLY A 48 -17.83 20.20 7.37
N MET A 49 -17.25 19.82 8.53
CA MET A 49 -16.51 20.76 9.39
C MET A 49 -15.02 20.82 9.02
N THR A 50 -14.34 21.87 9.49
CA THR A 50 -12.90 22.05 9.30
C THR A 50 -12.11 20.89 9.87
N SER A 51 -11.26 20.28 9.03
CA SER A 51 -10.38 19.17 9.40
C SER A 51 -9.02 19.66 9.88
N HIS A 52 -8.24 18.76 10.47
CA HIS A 52 -6.85 18.99 10.80
C HIS A 52 -5.99 19.22 9.54
N GLN A 53 -4.87 19.91 9.72
CA GLN A 53 -3.88 20.18 8.69
C GLN A 53 -2.63 19.35 8.94
N VAL A 54 -2.16 18.62 7.93
CA VAL A 54 -0.98 17.76 8.03
C VAL A 54 0.13 18.28 7.15
N LYS A 55 1.36 18.28 7.69
CA LYS A 55 2.60 18.52 6.93
C LYS A 55 3.48 17.26 7.05
N VAL A 56 4.24 16.99 6.01
CA VAL A 56 5.26 15.94 6.02
C VAL A 56 6.62 16.60 6.23
N GLY A 57 7.34 16.15 7.25
CA GLY A 57 8.69 16.61 7.56
C GLY A 57 9.73 15.51 7.30
N ILE A 58 10.98 15.93 7.10
CA ILE A 58 12.15 15.07 7.01
C ILE A 58 13.15 15.55 8.05
N TYR A 59 13.48 14.68 9.00
CA TYR A 59 14.46 14.91 10.04
C TYR A 59 15.78 14.24 9.69
N ASN A 60 16.89 14.95 9.86
CA ASN A 60 18.25 14.44 9.72
C ASN A 60 18.88 14.28 11.10
N PRO A 61 19.04 13.04 11.62
CA PRO A 61 19.62 12.82 12.96
C PRO A 61 21.07 13.29 13.10
N ALA A 62 21.86 13.27 12.03
CA ALA A 62 23.27 13.68 12.05
C ALA A 62 23.43 15.19 12.27
N THR A 63 22.47 16.00 11.80
CA THR A 63 22.50 17.46 11.93
C THR A 63 21.52 18.03 12.95
N GLY A 64 20.57 17.21 13.42
CA GLY A 64 19.47 17.63 14.29
C GLY A 64 18.43 18.53 13.59
N LYS A 65 18.49 18.70 12.27
CA LYS A 65 17.63 19.62 11.51
C LYS A 65 16.45 18.89 10.88
N SER A 66 15.33 19.60 10.79
CA SER A 66 14.14 19.18 10.04
C SER A 66 13.83 20.15 8.92
N ILE A 67 13.39 19.63 7.80
CA ILE A 67 12.75 20.38 6.72
C ILE A 67 11.32 19.88 6.53
N TYR A 68 10.46 20.69 5.92
CA TYR A 68 9.11 20.28 5.53
C TYR A 68 8.98 20.26 4.02
N LEU A 69 8.15 19.35 3.50
CA LEU A 69 7.84 19.30 2.08
C LEU A 69 7.08 20.57 1.68
N ASP A 70 7.48 21.16 0.56
CA ASP A 70 6.80 22.28 -0.09
C ASP A 70 5.62 21.75 -0.93
N ALA A 71 4.60 21.28 -0.22
CA ALA A 71 3.42 20.69 -0.82
C ALA A 71 2.26 21.70 -1.01
N GLY A 72 2.47 22.96 -0.69
CA GLY A 72 1.46 24.02 -0.74
C GLY A 72 0.49 24.00 0.44
N ASP A 73 -0.73 24.49 0.22
CA ASP A 73 -1.77 24.60 1.27
C ASP A 73 -2.16 23.20 1.78
N PRO A 74 -2.05 22.90 3.08
CA PRO A 74 -2.41 21.63 3.67
C PRO A 74 -3.93 21.46 3.89
N THR A 75 -4.74 22.46 3.57
CA THR A 75 -6.20 22.45 3.78
C THR A 75 -6.88 21.44 2.87
N ASP A 76 -7.80 20.66 3.42
CA ASP A 76 -8.67 19.73 2.71
C ASP A 76 -7.94 18.73 1.81
N ARG A 77 -6.81 18.21 2.29
CA ARG A 77 -6.03 17.18 1.61
C ARG A 77 -5.34 16.24 2.60
N TYR A 78 -5.00 15.06 2.09
CA TYR A 78 -4.31 14.01 2.84
C TYR A 78 -2.99 13.68 2.16
N PHE A 79 -1.97 13.40 2.97
CA PHE A 79 -0.68 12.85 2.55
C PHE A 79 -0.59 11.41 3.07
N THR A 80 -0.49 10.45 2.19
CA THR A 80 -0.52 9.04 2.53
C THR A 80 0.53 8.24 1.76
N ASN A 81 0.73 6.98 2.14
CA ASN A 81 1.57 6.02 1.42
C ASN A 81 3.01 6.49 1.19
N ILE A 82 3.63 7.03 2.25
CA ILE A 82 5.02 7.49 2.22
C ILE A 82 5.96 6.33 1.89
N SER A 83 6.85 6.56 0.92
CA SER A 83 7.90 5.63 0.50
C SER A 83 9.19 6.36 0.19
N TRP A 84 10.33 5.82 0.66
CA TRP A 84 11.65 6.34 0.36
C TRP A 84 12.22 5.75 -0.94
N ALA A 85 12.91 6.57 -1.73
CA ALA A 85 13.80 6.05 -2.75
C ALA A 85 14.94 5.26 -2.10
N PRO A 86 15.45 4.18 -2.72
CA PRO A 86 16.56 3.39 -2.17
C PRO A 86 17.87 4.16 -1.98
N ASP A 87 18.07 5.25 -2.72
CA ASP A 87 19.22 6.16 -2.58
C ASP A 87 19.03 7.25 -1.52
N GLU A 88 17.83 7.34 -0.90
CA GLU A 88 17.42 8.32 0.10
C GLU A 88 17.34 9.78 -0.39
N LYS A 89 17.47 10.01 -1.71
CA LYS A 89 17.43 11.37 -2.30
C LYS A 89 16.03 11.87 -2.58
N SER A 90 15.05 10.98 -2.59
CA SER A 90 13.66 11.32 -2.86
C SER A 90 12.71 10.64 -1.90
N LEU A 91 11.66 11.37 -1.53
CA LEU A 91 10.50 10.86 -0.82
C LEU A 91 9.30 10.83 -1.77
N TYR A 92 8.60 9.72 -1.79
CA TYR A 92 7.36 9.55 -2.56
C TYR A 92 6.18 9.47 -1.61
N LEU A 93 5.08 10.07 -2.00
CA LEU A 93 3.83 9.99 -1.27
C LEU A 93 2.64 10.16 -2.23
N ILE A 94 1.46 9.79 -1.76
CA ILE A 94 0.22 10.03 -2.49
C ILE A 94 -0.52 11.16 -1.79
N GLU A 95 -0.85 12.18 -2.55
CA GLU A 95 -1.74 13.26 -2.15
C GLU A 95 -3.17 12.88 -2.56
N VAL A 96 -4.11 13.00 -1.64
CA VAL A 96 -5.54 12.75 -1.89
C VAL A 96 -6.32 13.97 -1.45
N ASN A 97 -7.28 14.44 -2.23
CA ASN A 97 -8.19 15.51 -1.83
C ASN A 97 -9.15 15.03 -0.72
N ARG A 98 -9.80 15.95 -0.03
CA ARG A 98 -10.72 15.63 1.06
C ARG A 98 -11.94 14.81 0.61
N ASP A 99 -12.43 15.03 -0.60
CA ASP A 99 -13.53 14.26 -1.18
C ASP A 99 -13.12 12.83 -1.53
N GLN A 100 -11.80 12.53 -1.45
CA GLN A 100 -11.19 11.22 -1.71
C GLN A 100 -11.54 10.67 -3.10
N ASN A 101 -11.63 11.56 -4.08
CA ASN A 101 -11.92 11.22 -5.46
C ASN A 101 -10.86 11.67 -6.46
N HIS A 102 -9.75 12.23 -5.95
CA HIS A 102 -8.59 12.66 -6.71
C HIS A 102 -7.30 12.36 -5.97
N ALA A 103 -6.42 11.58 -6.59
CA ALA A 103 -5.12 11.17 -6.03
C ALA A 103 -3.97 11.48 -6.98
N LYS A 104 -2.80 11.87 -6.41
CA LYS A 104 -1.54 12.14 -7.13
C LYS A 104 -0.38 11.42 -6.47
N LEU A 105 0.38 10.67 -7.24
CA LEU A 105 1.67 10.12 -6.80
C LEU A 105 2.76 11.18 -7.05
N CYS A 106 3.28 11.75 -5.98
CA CYS A 106 4.25 12.83 -5.98
C CYS A 106 5.64 12.37 -5.54
N GLN A 107 6.67 12.92 -6.17
CA GLN A 107 8.08 12.79 -5.79
C GLN A 107 8.61 14.10 -5.27
N TYR A 108 9.18 14.09 -4.08
CA TYR A 108 9.84 15.25 -3.44
C TYR A 108 11.34 15.01 -3.28
N ASN A 109 12.13 16.07 -3.45
CA ASN A 109 13.55 16.05 -3.13
C ASN A 109 13.72 16.00 -1.61
N ALA A 110 14.49 15.02 -1.10
CA ALA A 110 14.63 14.80 0.34
C ALA A 110 15.53 15.84 1.05
N GLU A 111 16.38 16.57 0.33
CA GLU A 111 17.25 17.60 0.87
C GLU A 111 16.56 18.96 0.93
N THR A 112 15.77 19.30 -0.10
CA THR A 112 15.16 20.63 -0.24
C THR A 112 13.68 20.68 0.13
N GLY A 113 13.02 19.54 0.20
CA GLY A 113 11.56 19.43 0.39
C GLY A 113 10.72 19.81 -0.84
N LYS A 114 11.34 20.19 -1.96
CA LYS A 114 10.63 20.66 -3.15
C LYS A 114 10.00 19.50 -3.92
N LEU A 115 8.79 19.72 -4.46
CA LEU A 115 8.16 18.82 -5.42
C LEU A 115 9.02 18.74 -6.67
N THR A 116 9.43 17.53 -7.04
CA THR A 116 10.25 17.28 -8.24
C THR A 116 9.37 16.96 -9.43
N LYS A 117 8.37 16.09 -9.23
CA LYS A 117 7.43 15.70 -10.28
C LYS A 117 6.20 14.99 -9.72
N VAL A 118 5.15 14.93 -10.52
CA VAL A 118 4.01 14.03 -10.36
C VAL A 118 4.15 12.90 -11.37
N LEU A 119 4.04 11.64 -10.92
CA LEU A 119 4.24 10.46 -11.77
C LEU A 119 2.94 9.83 -12.22
N TYR A 120 1.89 10.05 -11.46
CA TYR A 120 0.56 9.50 -11.71
C TYR A 120 -0.51 10.40 -11.08
N GLU A 121 -1.63 10.52 -11.76
CA GLU A 121 -2.81 11.22 -11.29
C GLU A 121 -4.05 10.41 -11.64
N GLU A 122 -4.99 10.30 -10.71
CA GLU A 122 -6.23 9.55 -10.89
C GLU A 122 -7.40 10.30 -10.27
N THR A 123 -8.52 10.33 -11.00
CA THR A 123 -9.81 10.81 -10.51
C THR A 123 -10.89 9.75 -10.73
N HIS A 124 -11.88 9.72 -9.85
CA HIS A 124 -13.01 8.83 -10.00
C HIS A 124 -14.30 9.53 -9.50
N PRO A 125 -15.46 9.37 -10.16
CA PRO A 125 -16.71 10.05 -9.75
C PRO A 125 -17.21 9.63 -8.36
N LYS A 126 -16.77 8.49 -7.84
CA LYS A 126 -17.15 8.02 -6.50
C LYS A 126 -16.01 8.18 -5.50
N TYR A 127 -14.89 7.47 -5.68
CA TYR A 127 -13.73 7.53 -4.78
C TYR A 127 -12.47 6.96 -5.43
N VAL A 128 -11.32 7.41 -4.95
CA VAL A 128 -9.99 6.82 -5.21
C VAL A 128 -9.39 6.42 -3.88
N GLU A 129 -8.96 5.17 -3.76
CA GLU A 129 -8.44 4.61 -2.51
C GLU A 129 -7.04 4.00 -2.69
N PRO A 130 -5.97 4.80 -2.62
CA PRO A 130 -4.61 4.29 -2.68
C PRO A 130 -4.26 3.53 -1.39
N GLN A 131 -4.23 2.21 -1.45
CA GLN A 131 -4.10 1.34 -0.27
C GLN A 131 -2.66 1.13 0.18
N ASN A 132 -1.70 1.17 -0.74
CA ASN A 132 -0.32 0.76 -0.47
C ASN A 132 0.71 1.76 -0.98
N PRO A 133 1.84 1.95 -0.26
CA PRO A 133 2.97 2.72 -0.77
C PRO A 133 3.59 2.02 -1.98
N ILE A 134 4.32 2.77 -2.82
CA ILE A 134 5.12 2.20 -3.90
C ILE A 134 6.25 1.34 -3.33
N ILE A 135 6.63 0.29 -4.07
CA ILE A 135 7.71 -0.62 -3.69
C ILE A 135 8.73 -0.71 -4.81
N PHE A 136 9.97 -0.27 -4.56
CA PHE A 136 11.04 -0.31 -5.54
C PHE A 136 11.50 -1.73 -5.84
N LEU A 137 11.88 -1.98 -7.10
CA LEU A 137 12.47 -3.25 -7.48
C LEU A 137 13.90 -3.36 -6.90
N PRO A 138 14.24 -4.45 -6.19
CA PRO A 138 15.57 -4.57 -5.57
C PRO A 138 16.72 -4.74 -6.58
N TRP A 139 16.44 -5.05 -7.86
CA TRP A 139 17.43 -5.19 -8.93
C TRP A 139 17.45 -4.03 -9.91
N ASP A 140 16.52 -3.08 -9.81
CA ASP A 140 16.44 -1.91 -10.67
C ASP A 140 15.71 -0.78 -9.91
N THR A 141 16.48 0.00 -9.17
CA THR A 141 15.96 1.09 -8.32
C THR A 141 15.43 2.29 -9.11
N SER A 142 15.51 2.26 -10.45
CA SER A 142 14.80 3.21 -11.31
C SER A 142 13.34 2.82 -11.54
N LYS A 143 12.90 1.65 -11.04
CA LYS A 143 11.54 1.15 -11.23
C LYS A 143 10.89 0.75 -9.91
N PHE A 144 9.58 0.89 -9.85
CA PHE A 144 8.77 0.52 -8.71
C PHE A 144 7.43 -0.08 -9.11
N ILE A 145 6.84 -0.82 -8.20
CA ILE A 145 5.47 -1.33 -8.32
C ILE A 145 4.52 -0.36 -7.65
N TYR A 146 3.47 0.01 -8.34
CA TYR A 146 2.32 0.74 -7.86
C TYR A 146 1.07 -0.12 -7.97
N GLN A 147 0.17 -0.03 -6.98
CA GLN A 147 -1.12 -0.70 -7.00
C GLN A 147 -2.22 0.31 -7.30
N SER A 148 -3.08 0.01 -8.28
CA SER A 148 -4.18 0.89 -8.68
C SER A 148 -5.43 0.06 -9.01
N GLN A 149 -6.59 0.66 -8.78
CA GLN A 149 -7.91 0.09 -9.09
C GLN A 149 -8.50 0.65 -10.39
N ARG A 150 -7.70 1.31 -11.24
CA ARG A 150 -8.14 2.01 -12.45
C ARG A 150 -8.90 1.15 -13.46
N ASP A 151 -8.74 -0.15 -13.43
CA ASP A 151 -9.45 -1.11 -14.28
C ASP A 151 -10.55 -1.90 -13.54
N GLY A 152 -10.98 -1.42 -12.36
CA GLY A 152 -12.06 -1.97 -11.56
C GLY A 152 -11.61 -2.93 -10.45
N TYR A 153 -10.37 -3.42 -10.49
CA TYR A 153 -9.76 -4.27 -9.48
C TYR A 153 -8.37 -3.76 -9.11
N ASN A 154 -7.91 -4.04 -7.88
CA ASN A 154 -6.57 -3.67 -7.44
C ASN A 154 -5.53 -4.54 -8.14
N HIS A 155 -4.75 -3.94 -9.05
CA HIS A 155 -3.72 -4.62 -9.84
C HIS A 155 -2.35 -3.98 -9.72
N LEU A 156 -1.31 -4.71 -10.17
CA LEU A 156 0.09 -4.29 -10.15
C LEU A 156 0.46 -3.58 -11.45
N TYR A 157 1.08 -2.42 -11.31
CA TYR A 157 1.61 -1.60 -12.40
C TYR A 157 3.09 -1.32 -12.16
N LEU A 158 3.90 -1.47 -13.20
CA LEU A 158 5.33 -1.16 -13.18
C LEU A 158 5.54 0.26 -13.71
N PHE A 159 6.11 1.11 -12.86
CA PHE A 159 6.47 2.49 -13.18
C PHE A 159 7.98 2.68 -13.28
N ASP A 160 8.42 3.69 -14.03
CA ASP A 160 9.79 4.19 -14.09
C ASP A 160 9.89 5.53 -13.37
N THR A 161 10.87 5.72 -12.48
CA THR A 161 11.09 6.97 -11.76
C THR A 161 11.45 8.16 -12.65
N LYS A 162 11.92 7.90 -13.88
CA LYS A 162 12.22 8.94 -14.89
C LYS A 162 10.99 9.50 -15.56
N ALA A 163 9.88 8.82 -15.37
CA ALA A 163 8.59 9.22 -15.90
C ALA A 163 8.04 10.47 -15.21
N SER A 164 7.29 11.26 -15.90
CA SER A 164 6.43 12.33 -15.37
C SER A 164 5.12 12.35 -16.13
N ILE A 165 4.06 12.93 -15.55
CA ILE A 165 2.77 13.04 -16.22
C ILE A 165 2.86 14.02 -17.38
N TYR A 166 2.99 13.51 -18.58
CA TYR A 166 2.84 14.28 -19.82
C TYR A 166 1.92 13.57 -20.83
N GLY A 167 1.17 12.56 -20.35
CA GLY A 167 0.24 11.83 -21.21
C GLY A 167 -1.14 12.46 -21.25
N ASP A 168 -1.92 12.09 -22.26
CA ASP A 168 -3.34 12.43 -22.36
C ASP A 168 -4.12 11.76 -21.22
N LEU A 169 -5.27 12.34 -20.91
CA LEU A 169 -6.23 11.76 -19.97
C LEU A 169 -6.75 10.46 -20.57
N GLN A 170 -6.62 9.37 -19.81
CA GLN A 170 -7.10 8.04 -20.19
C GLN A 170 -8.34 7.70 -19.36
N GLU A 171 -9.20 6.87 -19.91
CA GLU A 171 -10.39 6.37 -19.21
C GLU A 171 -10.14 4.98 -18.62
N GLY A 172 -10.54 4.83 -17.39
CA GLY A 172 -10.56 3.57 -16.66
C GLY A 172 -11.97 3.04 -16.47
N THR A 173 -12.10 2.00 -15.67
CA THR A 173 -13.41 1.38 -15.37
C THR A 173 -14.23 2.24 -14.39
N GLY A 174 -15.56 2.26 -14.59
CA GLY A 174 -16.48 2.93 -13.67
C GLY A 174 -16.43 4.46 -13.69
N GLY A 175 -15.88 5.06 -14.74
CA GLY A 175 -15.71 6.51 -14.88
C GLY A 175 -14.40 7.03 -14.27
N ALA A 176 -13.48 6.16 -13.89
CA ALA A 176 -12.13 6.55 -13.51
C ALA A 176 -11.44 7.27 -14.68
N GLN A 177 -10.68 8.31 -14.37
CA GLN A 177 -9.82 8.99 -15.33
C GLN A 177 -8.42 9.09 -14.74
N TYR A 178 -7.39 8.81 -15.52
CA TYR A 178 -6.02 8.86 -15.05
C TYR A 178 -5.04 9.39 -16.08
N ARG A 179 -3.95 9.97 -15.58
CA ARG A 179 -2.78 10.35 -16.38
C ARG A 179 -1.56 9.64 -15.84
N GLU A 180 -0.80 9.05 -16.73
CA GLU A 180 0.43 8.37 -16.38
C GLU A 180 1.53 8.66 -17.40
N SER A 181 2.74 8.33 -17.05
CA SER A 181 3.83 8.42 -18.00
C SER A 181 3.73 7.31 -19.06
N VAL A 182 4.30 7.60 -20.23
CA VAL A 182 4.31 6.72 -21.42
C VAL A 182 4.95 5.33 -21.14
N LYS A 183 5.55 5.08 -19.98
CA LYS A 183 6.32 3.85 -19.66
C LYS A 183 5.71 2.98 -18.56
N VAL A 184 4.44 3.14 -18.28
CA VAL A 184 3.76 2.26 -17.33
C VAL A 184 3.40 0.94 -18.00
N LYS A 185 3.62 -0.17 -17.29
CA LYS A 185 3.24 -1.51 -17.75
C LYS A 185 2.33 -2.15 -16.71
N GLN A 186 1.12 -2.52 -17.11
CA GLN A 186 0.25 -3.34 -16.28
C GLN A 186 0.81 -4.77 -16.21
N LEU A 187 1.05 -5.26 -15.00
CA LEU A 187 1.61 -6.58 -14.76
C LEU A 187 0.55 -7.64 -14.50
N THR A 188 -0.56 -7.26 -13.87
CA THR A 188 -1.67 -8.16 -13.54
C THR A 188 -2.99 -7.59 -14.00
N LYS A 189 -3.94 -8.45 -14.39
CA LYS A 189 -5.29 -8.07 -14.85
C LYS A 189 -6.29 -9.20 -14.62
N GLY A 190 -7.56 -8.88 -14.57
CA GLY A 190 -8.65 -9.86 -14.46
C GLY A 190 -9.68 -9.48 -13.39
N ASN A 191 -10.71 -10.30 -13.22
CA ASN A 191 -11.80 -10.08 -12.25
C ASN A 191 -11.42 -10.58 -10.84
N TRP A 192 -10.27 -10.21 -10.38
CA TRP A 192 -9.70 -10.54 -9.07
C TRP A 192 -8.77 -9.40 -8.62
N LEU A 193 -8.44 -9.33 -7.35
CA LEU A 193 -7.61 -8.26 -6.80
C LEU A 193 -6.31 -8.79 -6.17
N VAL A 194 -5.26 -7.98 -6.25
CA VAL A 194 -4.05 -8.15 -5.43
C VAL A 194 -4.33 -7.67 -4.02
N LYS A 195 -4.17 -8.56 -3.02
CA LYS A 195 -4.32 -8.22 -1.60
C LYS A 195 -3.06 -7.59 -1.05
N ASN A 196 -1.93 -8.30 -1.14
CA ASN A 196 -0.64 -7.88 -0.58
C ASN A 196 0.50 -8.28 -1.50
N ILE A 197 1.51 -7.41 -1.65
CA ILE A 197 2.82 -7.79 -2.18
C ILE A 197 3.62 -8.40 -1.02
N LEU A 198 4.06 -9.65 -1.16
CA LEU A 198 4.87 -10.36 -0.18
C LEU A 198 6.36 -10.05 -0.32
N GLY A 199 6.81 -9.71 -1.54
CA GLY A 199 8.18 -9.39 -1.85
C GLY A 199 8.60 -9.78 -3.26
N PHE A 200 9.89 -10.06 -3.44
CA PHE A 200 10.49 -10.27 -4.75
C PHE A 200 11.39 -11.49 -4.81
N ASN A 201 11.44 -12.12 -5.98
CA ASN A 201 12.54 -12.99 -6.37
C ASN A 201 13.44 -12.27 -7.38
N ALA A 202 14.58 -11.77 -6.94
CA ALA A 202 15.48 -10.96 -7.77
C ALA A 202 16.12 -11.76 -8.91
N LYS A 203 16.38 -13.04 -8.72
CA LYS A 203 16.96 -13.92 -9.78
C LYS A 203 15.96 -14.17 -10.90
N ARG A 204 14.70 -14.45 -10.57
CA ARG A 204 13.64 -14.69 -11.56
C ARG A 204 12.97 -13.42 -12.06
N LYS A 205 13.29 -12.24 -11.48
CA LYS A 205 12.66 -10.95 -11.80
C LYS A 205 11.15 -10.99 -11.57
N GLU A 206 10.73 -11.54 -10.45
CA GLU A 206 9.33 -11.75 -10.09
C GLU A 206 8.91 -10.93 -8.88
N VAL A 207 7.67 -10.44 -8.92
CA VAL A 207 6.91 -9.94 -7.77
C VAL A 207 6.07 -11.10 -7.25
N ILE A 208 6.15 -11.38 -5.95
CA ILE A 208 5.37 -12.43 -5.27
C ILE A 208 4.30 -11.74 -4.43
N PHE A 209 3.07 -12.16 -4.58
CA PHE A 209 1.91 -11.50 -3.98
C PHE A 209 0.79 -12.49 -3.61
N THR A 210 -0.10 -12.04 -2.74
CA THR A 210 -1.38 -12.71 -2.46
C THR A 210 -2.48 -12.02 -3.25
N ALA A 211 -3.36 -12.80 -3.87
CA ALA A 211 -4.53 -12.30 -4.57
C ALA A 211 -5.81 -12.97 -4.07
N ILE A 212 -6.96 -12.32 -4.33
CA ILE A 212 -8.29 -12.75 -3.92
C ILE A 212 -9.22 -12.75 -5.13
N GLU A 213 -9.98 -13.83 -5.28
CA GLU A 213 -11.10 -13.95 -6.20
C GLU A 213 -12.32 -14.53 -5.45
N GLY A 214 -13.33 -13.69 -5.23
CA GLY A 214 -14.47 -14.08 -4.40
C GLY A 214 -14.04 -14.43 -2.97
N LEU A 215 -14.32 -15.65 -2.52
CA LEU A 215 -13.97 -16.17 -1.19
C LEU A 215 -12.66 -16.98 -1.18
N ARG A 216 -11.87 -16.90 -2.25
CA ARG A 216 -10.61 -17.63 -2.40
C ARG A 216 -9.45 -16.69 -2.46
N SER A 217 -8.42 -16.96 -1.69
CA SER A 217 -7.14 -16.28 -1.83
C SER A 217 -6.02 -17.28 -2.13
N GLY A 218 -4.88 -16.78 -2.63
CA GLY A 218 -3.73 -17.63 -2.94
C GLY A 218 -2.50 -16.80 -3.26
N HIS A 219 -1.35 -17.48 -3.37
CA HIS A 219 -0.08 -16.85 -3.66
C HIS A 219 0.32 -17.02 -5.12
N PHE A 220 0.82 -15.94 -5.70
CA PHE A 220 1.16 -15.84 -7.11
C PHE A 220 2.51 -15.18 -7.29
N ALA A 221 3.12 -15.38 -8.43
CA ALA A 221 4.23 -14.56 -8.89
C ALA A 221 3.95 -14.04 -10.30
N VAL A 222 4.41 -12.82 -10.57
CA VAL A 222 4.42 -12.26 -11.92
C VAL A 222 5.83 -11.82 -12.29
N ASN A 223 6.30 -12.25 -13.46
CA ASN A 223 7.58 -11.82 -13.99
C ASN A 223 7.46 -10.39 -14.56
N VAL A 224 8.27 -9.47 -14.04
CA VAL A 224 8.21 -8.03 -14.37
C VAL A 224 8.53 -7.76 -15.84
N ASN A 225 9.42 -8.56 -16.46
CA ASN A 225 9.87 -8.33 -17.83
C ASN A 225 8.83 -8.76 -18.87
N ASN A 226 8.25 -9.94 -18.71
CA ASN A 226 7.36 -10.53 -19.72
C ASN A 226 5.88 -10.61 -19.26
N GLY A 227 5.57 -10.33 -17.98
CA GLY A 227 4.21 -10.40 -17.45
C GLY A 227 3.67 -11.82 -17.25
N LYS A 228 4.52 -12.85 -17.40
CA LYS A 228 4.08 -14.24 -17.18
C LYS A 228 3.79 -14.48 -15.71
N MET A 229 2.58 -14.91 -15.42
CA MET A 229 2.16 -15.31 -14.07
C MET A 229 2.43 -16.80 -13.84
N SER A 230 2.91 -17.14 -12.65
CA SER A 230 3.06 -18.52 -12.20
C SER A 230 1.95 -18.85 -11.20
N ARG A 231 0.96 -19.47 -11.60
CA ARG A 231 -0.22 -20.08 -10.95
C ARG A 231 -1.52 -19.28 -11.13
N PRO A 232 -2.50 -19.89 -11.79
CA PRO A 232 -3.90 -19.51 -11.70
C PRO A 232 -4.48 -19.92 -10.33
N PHE A 233 -5.58 -19.27 -9.92
CA PHE A 233 -6.35 -19.70 -8.77
C PHE A 233 -6.74 -21.20 -8.89
N ASP A 234 -6.51 -21.95 -7.81
CA ASP A 234 -7.13 -23.27 -7.67
C ASP A 234 -8.60 -23.05 -7.31
N SER A 235 -9.48 -23.44 -8.23
CA SER A 235 -10.91 -23.23 -8.12
C SER A 235 -11.63 -24.15 -7.12
N SER A 236 -10.92 -25.09 -6.49
CA SER A 236 -11.57 -26.19 -5.79
C SER A 236 -12.01 -25.89 -4.35
N LYS A 237 -11.43 -24.88 -3.68
CA LYS A 237 -11.74 -24.62 -2.25
C LYS A 237 -11.71 -23.14 -1.89
N GLU A 238 -12.71 -22.71 -1.13
CA GLU A 238 -12.68 -21.44 -0.43
C GLU A 238 -11.62 -21.51 0.69
N SER A 239 -10.67 -20.56 0.67
CA SER A 239 -9.56 -20.54 1.62
C SER A 239 -8.99 -19.13 1.78
N GLU A 240 -8.52 -18.82 2.97
CA GLU A 240 -7.81 -17.57 3.24
C GLU A 240 -6.34 -17.87 3.51
N HIS A 241 -5.47 -17.36 2.61
CA HIS A 241 -4.03 -17.55 2.66
C HIS A 241 -3.31 -16.29 3.15
N ASN A 242 -2.35 -16.48 4.07
CA ASN A 242 -1.43 -15.45 4.55
C ASN A 242 0.00 -15.96 4.44
N GLY A 243 0.83 -15.26 3.67
CA GLY A 243 2.18 -15.67 3.35
C GLY A 243 3.25 -14.81 4.01
N VAL A 244 4.36 -15.43 4.42
CA VAL A 244 5.59 -14.75 4.82
C VAL A 244 6.73 -15.27 3.93
N LEU A 245 7.27 -14.37 3.10
CA LEU A 245 8.30 -14.68 2.13
C LEU A 245 9.69 -14.58 2.76
N ASN A 246 10.62 -15.48 2.43
CA ASN A 246 12.01 -15.35 2.81
C ASN A 246 12.72 -14.26 1.98
N ALA A 247 13.87 -13.77 2.46
CA ALA A 247 14.60 -12.66 1.85
C ALA A 247 15.02 -12.91 0.38
N SER A 248 15.26 -14.15 -0.02
CA SER A 248 15.62 -14.50 -1.41
C SER A 248 14.43 -14.66 -2.34
N GLY A 249 13.21 -14.67 -1.80
CA GLY A 249 11.99 -14.90 -2.57
C GLY A 249 11.83 -16.31 -3.11
N THR A 250 12.50 -17.31 -2.51
CA THR A 250 12.49 -18.71 -2.99
C THR A 250 11.51 -19.59 -2.23
N PHE A 251 11.27 -19.29 -0.96
CA PHE A 251 10.36 -20.01 -0.09
C PHE A 251 9.43 -19.05 0.62
N LEU A 252 8.23 -19.54 0.90
CA LEU A 252 7.26 -18.83 1.68
C LEU A 252 6.66 -19.77 2.75
N ILE A 253 6.41 -19.25 3.94
CA ILE A 253 5.55 -19.89 4.93
C ILE A 253 4.12 -19.47 4.58
N ASP A 254 3.31 -20.42 4.15
CA ASP A 254 1.89 -20.22 3.89
C ASP A 254 1.07 -20.69 5.07
N ARG A 255 0.29 -19.80 5.63
CA ARG A 255 -0.68 -20.10 6.69
C ARG A 255 -2.08 -19.88 6.13
N TYR A 256 -2.88 -20.94 6.08
CA TYR A 256 -4.24 -20.82 5.57
C TYR A 256 -5.26 -21.62 6.41
N SER A 257 -6.50 -21.31 6.21
CA SER A 257 -7.67 -22.04 6.71
C SER A 257 -8.72 -22.18 5.62
N THR A 258 -9.58 -23.17 5.75
CA THR A 258 -10.79 -23.34 4.96
C THR A 258 -11.98 -23.38 5.92
N LYS A 259 -13.20 -23.46 5.40
CA LYS A 259 -14.38 -23.61 6.27
C LYS A 259 -14.37 -24.92 7.09
N ASP A 260 -13.69 -25.97 6.58
CA ASP A 260 -13.65 -27.30 7.18
C ASP A 260 -12.31 -27.60 7.88
N GLN A 261 -11.32 -26.71 7.80
CA GLN A 261 -9.98 -26.88 8.36
C GLN A 261 -9.50 -25.61 9.07
N PRO A 262 -9.29 -25.63 10.40
CA PRO A 262 -9.00 -24.43 11.19
C PRO A 262 -7.70 -23.72 10.83
N ARG A 263 -6.61 -24.46 10.70
CA ARG A 263 -5.29 -23.91 10.36
C ARG A 263 -4.37 -24.95 9.76
N ILE A 264 -3.75 -24.59 8.65
CA ILE A 264 -2.64 -25.32 8.07
C ILE A 264 -1.47 -24.36 7.90
N ILE A 265 -0.26 -24.80 8.17
CA ILE A 265 0.99 -24.05 7.95
C ILE A 265 1.92 -24.91 7.13
N ASN A 266 2.30 -24.42 5.96
CA ASN A 266 3.15 -25.11 5.01
C ASN A 266 4.39 -24.29 4.66
N LEU A 267 5.51 -24.95 4.40
CA LEU A 267 6.63 -24.39 3.65
C LEU A 267 6.36 -24.64 2.16
N VAL A 268 6.41 -23.58 1.36
CA VAL A 268 6.06 -23.58 -0.06
C VAL A 268 7.23 -23.09 -0.90
N ASP A 269 7.59 -23.82 -1.96
CA ASP A 269 8.54 -23.35 -2.97
C ASP A 269 7.84 -22.38 -3.93
N THR A 270 8.33 -21.16 -4.02
CA THR A 270 7.74 -20.11 -4.87
C THR A 270 7.96 -20.30 -6.37
N LYS A 271 8.75 -21.28 -6.79
CA LYS A 271 8.95 -21.60 -8.21
C LYS A 271 7.66 -22.13 -8.87
N ASN A 272 6.93 -22.91 -8.12
CA ASN A 272 5.70 -23.53 -8.61
C ASN A 272 4.56 -23.51 -7.59
N PHE A 273 4.77 -22.87 -6.44
CA PHE A 273 3.86 -22.81 -5.29
C PHE A 273 3.41 -24.20 -4.79
N LYS A 274 4.32 -25.17 -4.88
CA LYS A 274 4.09 -26.47 -4.29
C LYS A 274 4.51 -26.48 -2.84
N GLU A 275 3.69 -27.13 -2.02
CA GLU A 275 4.02 -27.48 -0.66
C GLU A 275 5.24 -28.40 -0.66
N THR A 276 6.23 -28.07 0.13
CA THR A 276 7.45 -28.87 0.31
C THR A 276 7.44 -29.59 1.64
N VAL A 277 6.91 -28.93 2.69
CA VAL A 277 6.81 -29.49 4.05
C VAL A 277 5.52 -28.96 4.69
N ASN A 278 4.71 -29.85 5.25
CA ASN A 278 3.66 -29.47 6.19
C ASN A 278 4.27 -29.26 7.57
N LEU A 279 4.15 -28.06 8.11
CA LEU A 279 4.69 -27.66 9.43
C LEU A 279 3.65 -27.85 10.52
N LEU A 280 2.37 -27.66 10.21
CA LEU A 280 1.26 -27.78 11.16
C LEU A 280 -0.04 -28.06 10.40
N THR A 281 -0.79 -29.02 10.90
CA THR A 281 -2.23 -29.15 10.64
C THR A 281 -2.94 -29.13 12.00
N ALA A 282 -3.67 -28.05 12.29
CA ALA A 282 -4.39 -27.90 13.52
C ALA A 282 -5.56 -28.89 13.60
N LYS A 283 -5.82 -29.43 14.78
CA LYS A 283 -7.03 -30.21 15.05
C LYS A 283 -8.23 -29.28 15.08
N ASP A 284 -9.39 -29.82 14.74
CA ASP A 284 -10.66 -29.14 14.93
C ASP A 284 -10.90 -28.92 16.44
N PRO A 285 -11.02 -27.68 16.92
CA PRO A 285 -11.27 -27.41 18.34
C PRO A 285 -12.67 -27.90 18.79
N TYR A 286 -13.56 -28.19 17.84
CA TYR A 286 -14.91 -28.68 18.10
C TYR A 286 -15.05 -30.19 17.85
N GLU A 287 -13.94 -30.91 17.61
CA GLU A 287 -13.96 -32.36 17.47
C GLU A 287 -14.58 -33.00 18.73
N GLY A 288 -15.71 -33.70 18.54
CA GLY A 288 -16.46 -34.33 19.62
C GLY A 288 -17.57 -33.48 20.25
N TYR A 289 -17.75 -32.24 19.82
CA TYR A 289 -18.93 -31.43 20.14
C TYR A 289 -19.97 -31.58 19.00
N GLN A 290 -21.19 -31.93 19.41
CA GLN A 290 -22.36 -32.00 18.50
C GLN A 290 -23.18 -30.73 18.58
#